data_aa839e4f234f3067287206070c2b6074
#
_entry.id   aa839e4f234f3067287206070c2b6074
#
_cell.length_a   1.000
_cell.length_b   1.000
_cell.length_c   1.000
_cell.angle_alpha   90.00
_cell.angle_beta   90.00
_cell.angle_gamma   90.00
#
_symmetry.space_group_name_H-M   'P 1'
#
loop_
_entity.id
_entity.type
_entity.pdbx_description
1 polymer ?
#
loop_
_entity_poly.entity_id
_entity_poly.type
_entity_poly.pdbx_seq_one_letter_code
_entity_poly.pdbx_strand_id
1 'polypeptide(L)'
;DIDDTVVVTSLPRPLLAAWNSFVIDEHARTPTPGIAVLLRRIAELEPKAPVLYLSTGAWNVAQTLTRFLGRNLYPLGALLLTSWGPTRDRWFRSGQEHKRVQLERLAEQFPDIQWILVGDDGQHDPEIYAEFAQRHPDRVKAIVIRQLTPSQALLAGGRAEDTRRSTPGIPWCY
;
A
#
# COMPACT_ATOMS: atom_id res chain seq x y z
N ASP A 1 -1.61 -1.28 0.73
CA ASP A 1 -0.39 -0.84 0.06
C ASP A 1 0.81 -1.72 0.42
N ILE A 2 1.88 -1.67 -0.39
CA ILE A 2 3.12 -2.44 -0.14
C ILE A 2 4.27 -1.50 0.26
N ASP A 3 4.51 -0.48 -0.54
CA ASP A 3 5.67 0.40 -0.39
C ASP A 3 5.52 1.29 0.85
N ASP A 4 6.53 1.31 1.71
CA ASP A 4 6.51 1.97 3.01
C ASP A 4 5.39 1.55 3.98
N THR A 5 4.45 0.71 3.56
CA THR A 5 3.45 0.07 4.41
C THR A 5 3.92 -1.32 4.86
N VAL A 6 4.15 -2.24 3.94
CA VAL A 6 4.59 -3.63 4.19
C VAL A 6 6.11 -3.74 4.22
N VAL A 7 6.78 -3.03 3.32
CA VAL A 7 8.24 -3.00 3.13
C VAL A 7 8.73 -1.61 3.42
N VAL A 8 9.77 -1.48 4.26
CA VAL A 8 10.44 -0.19 4.45
C VAL A 8 11.27 0.12 3.21
N THR A 9 10.88 1.18 2.50
CA THR A 9 11.54 1.65 1.29
C THR A 9 12.45 2.82 1.61
N SER A 10 13.62 2.56 2.19
CA SER A 10 14.58 3.61 2.58
C SER A 10 15.35 4.22 1.40
N LEU A 11 14.76 4.31 0.21
CA LEU A 11 15.44 4.84 -0.98
C LEU A 11 15.04 6.29 -1.27
N PRO A 12 16.02 7.21 -1.43
CA PRO A 12 15.75 8.55 -1.94
C PRO A 12 15.09 8.49 -3.32
N ARG A 13 14.08 9.33 -3.55
CA ARG A 13 13.35 9.43 -4.83
C ARG A 13 14.22 9.45 -6.11
N PRO A 14 15.41 10.10 -6.16
CA PRO A 14 16.25 10.06 -7.37
C PRO A 14 16.78 8.67 -7.71
N LEU A 15 16.80 7.74 -6.73
CA LEU A 15 17.31 6.38 -6.90
C LEU A 15 16.21 5.36 -7.22
N LEU A 16 14.99 5.80 -7.53
CA LEU A 16 13.91 4.92 -8.00
C LEU A 16 14.26 4.17 -9.30
N ALA A 17 15.25 4.65 -10.08
CA ALA A 17 15.86 3.87 -11.16
C ALA A 17 16.62 2.62 -10.64
N ALA A 18 17.11 2.68 -9.39
CA ALA A 18 17.68 1.52 -8.69
C ALA A 18 16.60 0.63 -8.05
N TRP A 19 15.32 1.02 -8.11
CA TRP A 19 14.20 0.24 -7.58
C TRP A 19 14.21 -1.20 -8.12
N ASN A 20 14.49 -1.38 -9.41
CA ASN A 20 14.59 -2.72 -9.98
C ASN A 20 15.73 -3.54 -9.35
N SER A 21 16.86 -2.92 -9.02
CA SER A 21 17.98 -3.61 -8.36
C SER A 21 17.67 -3.85 -6.88
N PHE A 22 17.05 -2.89 -6.20
CA PHE A 22 16.62 -3.00 -4.80
C PHE A 22 15.46 -4.01 -4.63
N VAL A 23 14.61 -4.08 -5.63
CA VAL A 23 13.47 -5.01 -5.66
C VAL A 23 13.93 -6.44 -5.99
N ILE A 24 15.03 -6.62 -6.71
CA ILE A 24 15.59 -7.93 -7.05
C ILE A 24 16.30 -8.55 -5.83
N ASP A 25 16.94 -7.73 -4.99
CA ASP A 25 17.59 -8.23 -3.77
C ASP A 25 16.58 -8.39 -2.62
N GLU A 26 16.05 -9.60 -2.48
CA GLU A 26 15.11 -9.94 -1.42
C GLU A 26 15.69 -9.84 0.00
N HIS A 27 17.02 -9.85 0.14
CA HIS A 27 17.72 -9.73 1.42
C HIS A 27 17.88 -8.27 1.87
N ALA A 28 17.82 -7.32 0.94
CA ALA A 28 17.89 -5.89 1.25
C ALA A 28 16.57 -5.30 1.77
N ARG A 29 15.48 -6.09 1.74
CA ARG A 29 14.16 -5.63 2.16
C ARG A 29 13.93 -5.84 3.64
N THR A 30 13.56 -4.77 4.31
CA THR A 30 13.20 -4.82 5.73
C THR A 30 11.68 -4.78 5.86
N PRO A 31 11.05 -5.77 6.55
CA PRO A 31 9.62 -5.71 6.81
C PRO A 31 9.32 -4.56 7.78
N THR A 32 8.19 -3.90 7.57
CA THR A 32 7.73 -2.87 8.51
C THR A 32 7.35 -3.53 9.84
N PRO A 33 7.94 -3.09 10.96
CA PRO A 33 7.66 -3.67 12.26
C PRO A 33 6.18 -3.62 12.61
N GLY A 34 5.63 -4.75 13.07
CA GLY A 34 4.24 -4.87 13.54
C GLY A 34 3.18 -5.04 12.45
N ILE A 35 3.42 -4.65 11.21
CA ILE A 35 2.40 -4.73 10.14
C ILE A 35 2.02 -6.17 9.81
N ALA A 36 2.96 -7.10 9.76
CA ALA A 36 2.63 -8.52 9.53
C ALA A 36 1.71 -9.07 10.63
N VAL A 37 1.95 -8.70 11.89
CA VAL A 37 1.10 -9.07 13.02
C VAL A 37 -0.28 -8.46 12.89
N LEU A 38 -0.36 -7.16 12.57
CA LEU A 38 -1.64 -6.47 12.37
C LEU A 38 -2.46 -7.13 11.26
N LEU A 39 -1.88 -7.35 10.09
CA LEU A 39 -2.59 -7.95 8.94
C LEU A 39 -3.03 -9.38 9.24
N ARG A 40 -2.21 -10.16 9.96
CA ARG A 40 -2.60 -11.51 10.40
C ARG A 40 -3.76 -11.47 11.37
N ARG A 41 -3.77 -10.56 12.35
CA ARG A 41 -4.88 -10.39 13.28
C ARG A 41 -6.17 -10.00 12.56
N ILE A 42 -6.10 -9.10 11.59
CA ILE A 42 -7.25 -8.72 10.77
C ILE A 42 -7.76 -9.96 9.99
N ALA A 43 -6.86 -10.71 9.36
CA ALA A 43 -7.23 -11.92 8.61
C ALA A 43 -7.78 -13.05 9.49
N GLU A 44 -7.33 -13.15 10.75
CA GLU A 44 -7.87 -14.11 11.73
C GLU A 44 -9.30 -13.75 12.17
N LEU A 45 -9.64 -12.46 12.23
CA LEU A 45 -10.99 -12.00 12.56
C LEU A 45 -12.01 -12.30 11.46
N GLU A 46 -11.57 -12.30 10.21
CA GLU A 46 -12.41 -12.53 9.04
C GLU A 46 -11.74 -13.55 8.10
N PRO A 47 -11.75 -14.85 8.44
CA PRO A 47 -10.96 -15.86 7.71
C PRO A 47 -11.37 -16.06 6.24
N LYS A 48 -12.56 -15.57 5.86
CA LYS A 48 -13.05 -15.63 4.47
C LYS A 48 -12.74 -14.37 3.67
N ALA A 49 -12.26 -13.31 4.32
CA ALA A 49 -11.96 -12.07 3.65
C ALA A 49 -10.67 -12.20 2.80
N PRO A 50 -10.67 -11.79 1.54
CA PRO A 50 -9.48 -11.79 0.72
C PRO A 50 -8.49 -10.73 1.20
N VAL A 51 -7.20 -11.07 1.16
CA VAL A 51 -6.12 -10.09 1.33
C VAL A 51 -5.57 -9.72 -0.05
N LEU A 52 -5.50 -8.43 -0.33
CA LEU A 52 -4.99 -7.91 -1.59
C LEU A 52 -3.82 -6.94 -1.32
N TYR A 53 -2.74 -7.12 -2.04
CA TYR A 53 -1.54 -6.28 -1.98
C TYR A 53 -1.45 -5.42 -3.23
N LEU A 54 -1.73 -4.14 -3.06
CA LEU A 54 -1.72 -3.16 -4.15
C LEU A 54 -0.40 -2.38 -4.13
N SER A 55 0.31 -2.32 -5.24
CA SER A 55 1.55 -1.56 -5.37
C SER A 55 1.69 -0.96 -6.77
N THR A 56 2.45 0.10 -6.85
CA THR A 56 2.88 0.72 -8.11
C THR A 56 4.06 -0.02 -8.76
N GLY A 57 4.59 -1.04 -8.09
CA GLY A 57 5.64 -1.90 -8.60
C GLY A 57 5.20 -2.71 -9.83
N ALA A 58 6.13 -3.01 -10.73
CA ALA A 58 5.85 -3.76 -11.95
C ALA A 58 5.80 -5.28 -11.69
N TRP A 59 5.12 -6.03 -12.56
CA TRP A 59 4.95 -7.48 -12.44
C TRP A 59 6.25 -8.30 -12.40
N ASN A 60 7.35 -7.77 -12.90
CA ASN A 60 8.66 -8.44 -12.82
C ASN A 60 9.14 -8.70 -11.38
N VAL A 61 8.59 -7.98 -10.39
CA VAL A 61 8.94 -8.13 -8.98
C VAL A 61 7.99 -9.06 -8.20
N ALA A 62 6.95 -9.57 -8.83
CA ALA A 62 5.91 -10.36 -8.17
C ALA A 62 6.46 -11.57 -7.42
N GLN A 63 7.38 -12.33 -8.03
CA GLN A 63 7.96 -13.50 -7.41
C GLN A 63 8.77 -13.16 -6.15
N THR A 64 9.55 -12.08 -6.21
CA THR A 64 10.35 -11.60 -5.07
C THR A 64 9.46 -11.09 -3.95
N LEU A 65 8.39 -10.35 -4.27
CA LEU A 65 7.38 -9.91 -3.29
C LEU A 65 6.69 -11.10 -2.63
N THR A 66 6.27 -12.09 -3.40
CA THR A 66 5.63 -13.29 -2.85
C THR A 66 6.52 -14.02 -1.86
N ARG A 67 7.82 -14.20 -2.19
CA ARG A 67 8.78 -14.79 -1.27
C ARG A 67 8.99 -13.95 -0.02
N PHE A 68 9.12 -12.64 -0.17
CA PHE A 68 9.26 -11.69 0.94
C PHE A 68 8.06 -11.77 1.89
N LEU A 69 6.85 -11.71 1.37
CA LEU A 69 5.62 -11.81 2.17
C LEU A 69 5.56 -13.14 2.94
N GLY A 70 5.84 -14.25 2.26
CA GLY A 70 5.85 -15.58 2.90
C GLY A 70 6.90 -15.71 4.01
N ARG A 71 8.13 -15.25 3.79
CA ARG A 71 9.22 -15.30 4.79
C ARG A 71 8.93 -14.44 6.03
N ASN A 72 8.23 -13.32 5.85
CA ASN A 72 7.93 -12.39 6.93
C ASN A 72 6.54 -12.62 7.52
N LEU A 73 5.94 -13.79 7.26
CA LEU A 73 4.67 -14.23 7.86
C LEU A 73 3.48 -13.30 7.57
N TYR A 74 3.48 -12.60 6.45
CA TYR A 74 2.33 -11.87 5.98
C TYR A 74 1.23 -12.83 5.51
N PRO A 75 -0.06 -12.47 5.65
CA PRO A 75 -1.16 -13.28 5.12
C PRO A 75 -0.99 -13.55 3.61
N LEU A 76 -1.44 -14.72 3.15
CA LEU A 76 -1.52 -14.99 1.71
C LEU A 76 -2.51 -14.03 1.05
N GLY A 77 -2.17 -13.53 -0.12
CA GLY A 77 -3.02 -12.58 -0.84
C GLY A 77 -2.58 -12.38 -2.29
N ALA A 78 -3.51 -11.87 -3.10
CA ALA A 78 -3.22 -11.55 -4.48
C ALA A 78 -2.43 -10.24 -4.60
N LEU A 79 -1.50 -10.19 -5.56
CA LEU A 79 -0.74 -8.98 -5.89
C LEU A 79 -1.43 -8.22 -7.03
N LEU A 80 -1.63 -6.93 -6.86
CA LEU A 80 -2.13 -6.00 -7.87
C LEU A 80 -0.99 -5.04 -8.22
N LEU A 81 -0.27 -5.37 -9.28
CA LEU A 81 0.94 -4.67 -9.73
C LEU A 81 0.70 -3.99 -11.07
N THR A 82 1.63 -3.11 -11.47
CA THR A 82 1.53 -2.42 -12.76
C THR A 82 2.17 -3.23 -13.90
N SER A 83 1.67 -3.04 -15.11
CA SER A 83 2.30 -3.62 -16.32
C SER A 83 3.47 -2.78 -16.83
N TRP A 84 3.79 -1.66 -16.20
CA TRP A 84 4.73 -0.65 -16.67
C TRP A 84 6.05 -0.74 -15.91
N GLY A 85 7.14 -0.66 -16.65
CA GLY A 85 8.43 -0.35 -16.05
C GLY A 85 8.50 1.12 -15.63
N PRO A 86 9.38 1.51 -14.69
CA PRO A 86 9.50 2.89 -14.22
C PRO A 86 10.09 3.79 -15.33
N THR A 87 9.27 4.66 -15.90
CA THR A 87 9.71 5.84 -16.62
C THR A 87 9.46 7.05 -15.74
N ARG A 88 10.49 7.90 -15.53
CA ARG A 88 10.55 8.97 -14.50
C ARG A 88 9.31 9.86 -14.42
N ASP A 89 8.74 10.29 -15.54
CA ASP A 89 7.66 11.30 -15.56
C ASP A 89 6.25 10.71 -15.50
N ARG A 90 6.09 9.44 -15.86
CA ARG A 90 4.81 8.73 -15.79
C ARG A 90 4.56 8.06 -14.45
N TRP A 91 5.61 7.71 -13.71
CA TRP A 91 5.55 6.96 -12.47
C TRP A 91 4.60 7.57 -11.42
N PHE A 92 4.74 8.86 -11.14
CA PHE A 92 3.98 9.47 -10.04
C PHE A 92 2.50 9.64 -10.35
N ARG A 93 2.16 10.14 -11.51
CA ARG A 93 0.77 10.31 -11.94
C ARG A 93 0.10 8.97 -12.24
N SER A 94 0.80 8.07 -12.90
CA SER A 94 0.28 6.73 -13.21
C SER A 94 0.19 5.82 -11.99
N GLY A 95 1.04 5.99 -10.97
CA GLY A 95 0.99 5.21 -9.74
C GLY A 95 -0.26 5.51 -8.90
N GLN A 96 -0.56 6.81 -8.69
CA GLN A 96 -1.78 7.23 -8.01
C GLN A 96 -3.03 6.79 -8.79
N GLU A 97 -3.02 7.00 -10.10
CA GLU A 97 -4.11 6.58 -10.97
C GLU A 97 -4.30 5.06 -10.93
N HIS A 98 -3.21 4.29 -10.94
CA HIS A 98 -3.29 2.83 -10.79
C HIS A 98 -4.00 2.44 -9.49
N LYS A 99 -3.63 3.05 -8.35
CA LYS A 99 -4.30 2.78 -7.07
C LYS A 99 -5.78 3.13 -7.13
N ARG A 100 -6.15 4.29 -7.67
CA ARG A 100 -7.55 4.71 -7.83
C ARG A 100 -8.34 3.72 -8.70
N VAL A 101 -7.82 3.41 -9.87
CA VAL A 101 -8.45 2.48 -10.82
C VAL A 101 -8.64 1.09 -10.22
N GLN A 102 -7.63 0.58 -9.50
CA GLN A 102 -7.76 -0.73 -8.86
C GLN A 102 -8.78 -0.74 -7.73
N LEU A 103 -8.86 0.31 -6.92
CA LEU A 103 -9.87 0.41 -5.86
C LEU A 103 -11.29 0.45 -6.45
N GLU A 104 -11.54 1.26 -7.49
CA GLU A 104 -12.83 1.30 -8.18
C GLU A 104 -13.19 -0.07 -8.76
N ARG A 105 -12.25 -0.69 -9.46
CA ARG A 105 -12.44 -2.04 -10.02
C ARG A 105 -12.79 -3.07 -8.95
N LEU A 106 -12.15 -3.02 -7.80
CA LEU A 106 -12.45 -3.91 -6.68
C LEU A 106 -13.85 -3.65 -6.11
N ALA A 107 -14.27 -2.39 -6.00
CA ALA A 107 -15.61 -2.05 -5.57
C ALA A 107 -16.69 -2.57 -6.52
N GLU A 108 -16.43 -2.50 -7.83
CA GLU A 108 -17.32 -3.04 -8.86
C GLU A 108 -17.36 -4.57 -8.88
N GLN A 109 -16.18 -5.21 -8.83
CA GLN A 109 -16.08 -6.67 -8.92
C GLN A 109 -16.59 -7.40 -7.67
N PHE A 110 -16.52 -6.75 -6.52
CA PHE A 110 -16.92 -7.32 -5.22
C PHE A 110 -17.96 -6.42 -4.52
N PRO A 111 -19.17 -6.34 -5.06
CA PRO A 111 -20.19 -5.39 -4.60
C PRO A 111 -20.65 -5.60 -3.14
N ASP A 112 -20.41 -6.75 -2.54
CA ASP A 112 -20.84 -7.08 -1.18
C ASP A 112 -19.72 -7.01 -0.13
N ILE A 113 -18.49 -6.67 -0.55
CA ILE A 113 -17.35 -6.61 0.36
C ILE A 113 -17.17 -5.20 0.95
N GLN A 114 -16.92 -5.14 2.25
CA GLN A 114 -16.40 -3.95 2.91
C GLN A 114 -14.88 -4.08 3.10
N TRP A 115 -14.15 -3.03 2.75
CA TRP A 115 -12.69 -3.01 2.72
C TRP A 115 -12.10 -2.39 3.98
N ILE A 116 -11.05 -2.97 4.51
CA ILE A 116 -10.11 -2.29 5.41
C ILE A 116 -8.94 -1.86 4.53
N LEU A 117 -8.72 -0.55 4.42
CA LEU A 117 -7.65 0.03 3.62
C LEU A 117 -6.43 0.28 4.52
N VAL A 118 -5.28 -0.26 4.14
CA VAL A 118 -4.04 -0.13 4.92
C VAL A 118 -2.96 0.48 4.03
N GLY A 119 -2.40 1.60 4.46
CA GLY A 119 -1.38 2.37 3.73
C GLY A 119 -0.45 3.13 4.66
N ASP A 120 0.29 4.08 4.11
CA ASP A 120 1.21 4.96 4.82
C ASP A 120 0.95 6.44 4.52
N ASP A 121 1.59 7.33 5.29
CA ASP A 121 1.47 8.78 5.11
C ASP A 121 2.63 9.43 4.32
N GLY A 122 3.53 8.61 3.78
CA GLY A 122 4.70 9.11 3.03
C GLY A 122 4.38 9.59 1.62
N GLN A 123 3.25 9.16 1.06
CA GLN A 123 2.84 9.52 -0.29
C GLN A 123 1.37 10.00 -0.32
N HIS A 124 0.50 9.29 -1.06
CA HIS A 124 -0.86 9.76 -1.35
C HIS A 124 -1.96 8.82 -0.82
N ASP A 125 -1.62 7.81 -0.04
CA ASP A 125 -2.61 6.86 0.45
C ASP A 125 -3.72 7.51 1.27
N PRO A 126 -3.46 8.44 2.18
CA PRO A 126 -4.52 9.12 2.92
C PRO A 126 -5.52 9.85 2.01
N GLU A 127 -5.03 10.47 0.93
CA GLU A 127 -5.88 11.20 -0.03
C GLU A 127 -6.70 10.23 -0.88
N ILE A 128 -6.05 9.22 -1.45
CA ILE A 128 -6.70 8.22 -2.31
C ILE A 128 -7.77 7.44 -1.53
N TYR A 129 -7.47 7.07 -0.28
CA TYR A 129 -8.40 6.34 0.57
C TYR A 129 -9.56 7.21 1.05
N ALA A 130 -9.31 8.50 1.34
CA ALA A 130 -10.38 9.44 1.64
C ALA A 130 -11.32 9.65 0.44
N GLU A 131 -10.77 9.85 -0.76
CA GLU A 131 -11.54 9.98 -2.00
C GLU A 131 -12.41 8.74 -2.26
N PHE A 132 -11.83 7.55 -2.12
CA PHE A 132 -12.55 6.29 -2.28
C PHE A 132 -13.64 6.11 -1.23
N ALA A 133 -13.35 6.41 0.03
CA ALA A 133 -14.30 6.30 1.13
C ALA A 133 -15.47 7.30 1.01
N GLN A 134 -15.23 8.51 0.46
CA GLN A 134 -16.30 9.48 0.17
C GLN A 134 -17.22 9.02 -0.95
N ARG A 135 -16.67 8.37 -1.98
CA ARG A 135 -17.45 7.83 -3.10
C ARG A 135 -18.20 6.56 -2.75
N HIS A 136 -17.63 5.75 -1.86
CA HIS A 136 -18.14 4.43 -1.47
C HIS A 136 -18.21 4.27 0.06
N PRO A 137 -18.99 5.09 0.79
CA PRO A 137 -18.97 5.10 2.26
C PRO A 137 -19.38 3.75 2.86
N ASP A 138 -20.30 3.03 2.24
CA ASP A 138 -20.77 1.72 2.70
C ASP A 138 -19.79 0.58 2.39
N ARG A 139 -18.71 0.88 1.65
CA ARG A 139 -17.72 -0.09 1.17
C ARG A 139 -16.41 -0.04 1.95
N VAL A 140 -16.25 0.89 2.86
CA VAL A 140 -15.04 1.06 3.66
C VAL A 140 -15.37 0.87 5.13
N LYS A 141 -14.85 -0.21 5.71
CA LYS A 141 -15.02 -0.56 7.13
C LYS A 141 -14.08 0.25 8.02
N ALA A 142 -12.85 0.47 7.58
CA ALA A 142 -11.83 1.25 8.29
C ALA A 142 -10.68 1.64 7.38
N ILE A 143 -9.95 2.69 7.77
CA ILE A 143 -8.70 3.10 7.13
C ILE A 143 -7.60 3.10 8.20
N VAL A 144 -6.48 2.44 7.88
CA VAL A 144 -5.32 2.34 8.77
C VAL A 144 -4.12 2.94 8.05
N ILE A 145 -3.52 3.97 8.64
CA ILE A 145 -2.38 4.69 8.06
C ILE A 145 -1.17 4.54 8.98
N ARG A 146 -0.12 3.92 8.45
CA ARG A 146 1.18 3.91 9.10
C ARG A 146 1.79 5.30 9.02
N GLN A 147 2.12 5.87 10.17
CA GLN A 147 2.87 7.12 10.24
C GLN A 147 4.36 6.85 10.04
N LEU A 148 4.95 7.51 9.06
CA LEU A 148 6.39 7.46 8.82
C LEU A 148 7.12 8.37 9.82
N THR A 149 8.34 7.98 10.20
CA THR A 149 9.23 8.88 10.91
C THR A 149 9.61 10.07 10.00
N PRO A 150 9.99 11.23 10.55
CA PRO A 150 10.39 12.39 9.73
C PRO A 150 11.47 12.06 8.70
N SER A 151 12.44 11.19 9.04
CA SER A 151 13.47 10.73 8.10
C SER A 151 12.92 9.83 6.99
N GLN A 152 12.00 8.93 7.30
CA GLN A 152 11.33 8.10 6.31
C GLN A 152 10.44 8.93 5.39
N ALA A 153 9.66 9.86 5.95
CA ALA A 153 8.80 10.76 5.17
C ALA A 153 9.63 11.61 4.20
N LEU A 154 10.78 12.12 4.62
CA LEU A 154 11.69 12.87 3.76
C LEU A 154 12.22 12.00 2.60
N LEU A 155 12.61 10.76 2.88
CA LEU A 155 13.08 9.81 1.85
C LEU A 155 11.95 9.40 0.90
N ALA A 156 10.75 9.15 1.41
CA ALA A 156 9.55 8.91 0.60
C ALA A 156 9.14 10.14 -0.23
N GLY A 157 9.78 11.30 0.03
CA GLY A 157 9.54 12.57 -0.64
C GLY A 157 8.23 13.21 -0.25
N GLY A 158 7.65 12.80 0.86
CA GLY A 158 6.57 13.49 1.55
C GLY A 158 7.06 14.75 2.25
N ARG A 159 6.13 15.61 2.62
CA ARG A 159 6.38 16.72 3.55
C ARG A 159 6.07 16.25 4.95
N ALA A 160 6.76 16.78 5.94
CA ALA A 160 6.44 16.58 7.37
C ALA A 160 5.19 17.42 7.76
N GLU A 161 4.14 17.36 6.97
CA GLU A 161 2.87 18.02 7.24
C GLU A 161 1.92 17.01 7.91
N ASP A 162 0.97 17.51 8.69
CA ASP A 162 -0.07 16.67 9.27
C ASP A 162 -0.96 16.09 8.14
N THR A 163 -0.74 14.82 7.84
CA THR A 163 -1.46 14.08 6.79
C THR A 163 -2.76 13.46 7.32
N ARG A 164 -3.13 13.73 8.57
CA ARG A 164 -4.35 13.19 9.16
C ARG A 164 -5.58 13.61 8.38
N ARG A 165 -6.37 12.64 8.02
CA ARG A 165 -7.64 12.81 7.32
C ARG A 165 -8.75 12.25 8.18
N SER A 166 -9.96 12.63 7.87
CA SER A 166 -11.18 12.05 8.44
C SER A 166 -12.24 11.91 7.35
N THR A 167 -13.05 10.87 7.49
CA THR A 167 -14.23 10.68 6.62
C THR A 167 -15.40 10.37 7.54
N PRO A 168 -16.53 11.11 7.45
CA PRO A 168 -17.67 10.87 8.31
C PRO A 168 -18.12 9.40 8.29
N GLY A 169 -18.30 8.82 9.47
CA GLY A 169 -18.78 7.45 9.63
C GLY A 169 -17.73 6.35 9.42
N ILE A 170 -16.50 6.68 9.02
CA ILE A 170 -15.43 5.70 8.80
C ILE A 170 -14.31 5.93 9.81
N PRO A 171 -13.93 4.91 10.61
CA PRO A 171 -12.83 5.01 11.55
C PRO A 171 -11.49 5.06 10.83
N TRP A 172 -10.63 6.02 11.26
CA TRP A 172 -9.25 6.15 10.87
C TRP A 172 -8.35 5.81 12.04
N CYS A 173 -7.33 4.96 11.81
CA CYS A 173 -6.28 4.59 12.77
C CYS A 173 -4.93 5.03 12.21
N TYR A 174 -4.15 5.72 13.06
CA TYR A 174 -2.82 6.22 12.73
C TYR A 174 -1.75 5.61 13.63
#